data_21b5e4255209f8b33e612f60aa3f3519
#
_entry.id   21b5e4255209f8b33e612f60aa3f3519
#
_cell.length_a   1.000
_cell.length_b   1.000
_cell.length_c   1.000
_cell.angle_alpha   90.00
_cell.angle_beta   90.00
_cell.angle_gamma   90.00
#
_symmetry.space_group_name_H-M   'P 1'
#
loop_
_entity.id
_entity.type
_entity.pdbx_description
1 polymer ?
#
loop_
_entity_poly.entity_id
_entity_poly.type
_entity_poly.pdbx_seq_one_letter_code
_entity_poly.pdbx_strand_id
1 'polypeptide(L)'
;MNSTPKNSLKTIEWMWQSNPDPWSKSEPAKWNHFSDMENLIIEEAFLNKQPRAILDEYYIDFGKNRQISNIDDYRQRPVKRILRNREDKHLREERFVDLPVSSVRSCGGEYGWVSPFVIEVRRDLKLNRDDLPSKKPELIPILVEKAAKGIIKEGKHLRKEKEAEKMANMLREIKDKTMEEVWQRCVYLYSLSSFLYRNLNAAMRLVGDKEHEQAWKSTLRTLGPFCLLLWDDPFNQNVTLKKTLYRGANLKHEHIVVYEEMATNPNEYRSFQAFTSCSRNRQKAEEFGNTLFIMQILFAFVADLTPFSEFPTEEEELIAPGVCFRVKKVDSDCNIDKHIIYLELRQRFSGKLKGIFFTL
;
A
#
# COMPACT_ATOMS: atom_id res chain seq x y z
N MET A 1 -21.43 22.80 4.54
CA MET A 1 -21.20 21.95 3.36
C MET A 1 -19.77 22.21 2.91
N ASN A 2 -18.78 21.57 3.52
CA ASN A 2 -17.41 21.63 3.05
C ASN A 2 -17.18 20.37 2.19
N SER A 3 -17.30 20.56 0.89
CA SER A 3 -16.84 19.55 -0.07
C SER A 3 -15.34 19.36 0.17
N THR A 4 -14.96 18.16 0.64
CA THR A 4 -13.59 17.67 0.57
C THR A 4 -13.03 18.03 -0.82
N PRO A 5 -11.81 18.53 -0.95
CA PRO A 5 -11.24 18.83 -2.25
C PRO A 5 -11.08 17.52 -3.03
N LYS A 6 -12.15 17.10 -3.69
CA LYS A 6 -12.13 16.04 -4.69
C LYS A 6 -11.21 16.53 -5.80
N ASN A 7 -10.03 15.94 -5.95
CA ASN A 7 -9.11 16.06 -7.08
C ASN A 7 -7.83 16.91 -6.94
N SER A 8 -7.35 17.27 -5.73
CA SER A 8 -6.12 18.08 -5.67
C SER A 8 -4.88 17.33 -6.15
N LEU A 9 -4.69 16.06 -5.76
CA LEU A 9 -3.55 15.25 -6.25
C LEU A 9 -3.72 14.82 -7.71
N LYS A 10 -4.95 14.78 -8.19
CA LYS A 10 -5.22 14.35 -9.59
C LYS A 10 -4.70 15.31 -10.63
N THR A 11 -4.48 16.56 -10.27
CA THR A 11 -4.15 17.61 -11.22
C THR A 11 -2.97 18.49 -10.81
N ILE A 12 -2.61 18.48 -9.52
CA ILE A 12 -1.60 19.40 -8.98
C ILE A 12 -0.48 18.63 -8.32
N GLU A 13 0.72 19.09 -8.57
CA GLU A 13 1.93 18.56 -7.99
C GLU A 13 2.85 19.68 -7.53
N TRP A 14 3.34 19.53 -6.29
CA TRP A 14 4.39 20.35 -5.74
C TRP A 14 5.73 19.64 -5.87
N MET A 15 6.73 20.40 -6.28
CA MET A 15 8.10 19.90 -6.47
C MET A 15 9.10 20.83 -5.80
N TRP A 16 10.22 20.24 -5.38
CA TRP A 16 11.35 20.95 -4.81
C TRP A 16 12.62 20.73 -5.62
N GLN A 17 13.49 21.73 -5.69
CA GLN A 17 14.74 21.64 -6.44
C GLN A 17 15.79 20.83 -5.67
N SER A 18 16.24 19.72 -6.26
CA SER A 18 17.08 18.72 -5.61
C SER A 18 18.58 18.85 -5.90
N ASN A 19 19.01 19.81 -6.72
CA ASN A 19 20.43 20.04 -6.95
C ASN A 19 21.18 20.20 -5.61
N PRO A 20 22.47 19.76 -5.49
CA PRO A 20 23.28 19.97 -4.30
C PRO A 20 23.34 21.44 -3.89
N ASP A 21 23.65 22.32 -4.83
CA ASP A 21 23.47 23.77 -4.70
C ASP A 21 22.27 24.22 -5.57
N PRO A 22 21.11 24.50 -4.97
CA PRO A 22 19.92 24.89 -5.71
C PRO A 22 20.01 26.32 -6.28
N TRP A 23 21.03 27.08 -5.92
CA TRP A 23 21.24 28.45 -6.36
C TRP A 23 22.26 28.56 -7.48
N SER A 24 23.04 27.51 -7.73
CA SER A 24 24.02 27.47 -8.82
C SER A 24 23.31 27.45 -10.16
N LYS A 25 23.86 28.24 -11.12
CA LYS A 25 23.45 28.25 -12.51
C LYS A 25 24.31 27.35 -13.41
N SER A 26 25.26 26.61 -12.82
CA SER A 26 26.17 25.74 -13.57
C SER A 26 25.50 24.47 -14.09
N GLU A 27 24.42 24.06 -13.49
CA GLU A 27 23.64 22.86 -13.87
C GLU A 27 22.16 23.21 -14.04
N PRO A 28 21.45 22.52 -14.94
CA PRO A 28 20.01 22.67 -15.04
C PRO A 28 19.31 22.23 -13.74
N ALA A 29 18.22 22.91 -13.41
CA ALA A 29 17.44 22.62 -12.20
C ALA A 29 16.85 21.20 -12.26
N LYS A 30 17.19 20.38 -11.29
CA LYS A 30 16.61 19.04 -11.07
C LYS A 30 15.48 19.17 -10.05
N TRP A 31 14.32 18.60 -10.37
CA TRP A 31 13.13 18.73 -9.55
C TRP A 31 12.69 17.36 -9.04
N ASN A 32 12.47 17.27 -7.73
CA ASN A 32 11.92 16.09 -7.08
C ASN A 32 10.52 16.38 -6.54
N HIS A 33 9.75 15.32 -6.41
CA HIS A 33 8.38 15.36 -5.91
C HIS A 33 8.37 15.33 -4.39
N PHE A 34 7.35 15.92 -3.78
CA PHE A 34 6.98 15.64 -2.41
C PHE A 34 6.24 14.31 -2.34
N SER A 35 6.21 13.67 -1.16
CA SER A 35 5.35 12.50 -0.96
C SER A 35 3.87 12.88 -1.18
N ASP A 36 3.01 11.89 -1.48
CA ASP A 36 1.59 12.18 -1.70
C ASP A 36 0.95 12.88 -0.50
N MET A 37 1.34 12.49 0.72
CA MET A 37 0.82 13.12 1.93
C MET A 37 1.33 14.55 2.11
N GLU A 38 2.61 14.78 1.86
CA GLU A 38 3.17 16.14 1.89
C GLU A 38 2.51 17.03 0.84
N ASN A 39 2.32 16.51 -0.38
CA ASN A 39 1.65 17.23 -1.46
C ASN A 39 0.21 17.62 -1.08
N LEU A 40 -0.53 16.72 -0.41
CA LEU A 40 -1.87 17.02 0.12
C LEU A 40 -1.84 18.14 1.16
N ILE A 41 -0.91 18.07 2.11
CA ILE A 41 -0.78 19.09 3.17
C ILE A 41 -0.42 20.44 2.57
N ILE A 42 0.53 20.46 1.62
CA ILE A 42 0.96 21.70 0.95
C ILE A 42 -0.20 22.31 0.15
N GLU A 43 -0.87 21.53 -0.68
CA GLU A 43 -1.98 22.01 -1.51
C GLU A 43 -3.16 22.50 -0.69
N GLU A 44 -3.52 21.80 0.38
CA GLU A 44 -4.58 22.24 1.29
C GLU A 44 -4.26 23.58 1.96
N ALA A 45 -3.03 23.74 2.45
CA ALA A 45 -2.58 25.01 3.04
C ALA A 45 -2.59 26.15 2.00
N PHE A 46 -2.17 25.87 0.76
CA PHE A 46 -2.18 26.83 -0.33
C PHE A 46 -3.61 27.27 -0.69
N LEU A 47 -4.53 26.32 -0.87
CA LEU A 47 -5.94 26.61 -1.19
C LEU A 47 -6.64 27.39 -0.08
N ASN A 48 -6.29 27.11 1.19
CA ASN A 48 -6.79 27.83 2.35
C ASN A 48 -6.08 29.19 2.57
N LYS A 49 -5.25 29.63 1.61
CA LYS A 49 -4.52 30.92 1.66
C LYS A 49 -3.69 31.09 2.95
N GLN A 50 -3.20 29.99 3.49
CA GLN A 50 -2.25 30.06 4.61
C GLN A 50 -0.91 30.60 4.12
N PRO A 51 -0.16 31.36 4.93
CA PRO A 51 1.15 31.87 4.50
C PRO A 51 2.19 30.77 4.34
N ARG A 52 2.00 29.62 5.04
CA ARG A 52 2.93 28.50 5.07
C ARG A 52 2.20 27.17 5.18
N ALA A 53 2.81 26.11 4.61
CA ALA A 53 2.47 24.71 4.91
C ALA A 53 3.54 24.13 5.82
N ILE A 54 3.15 23.56 6.95
CA ILE A 54 4.07 22.99 7.95
C ILE A 54 4.16 21.49 7.73
N LEU A 55 5.36 21.00 7.49
CA LEU A 55 5.71 19.59 7.33
C LEU A 55 6.66 19.13 8.45
N ASP A 56 7.05 17.86 8.44
CA ASP A 56 7.83 17.29 9.54
C ASP A 56 9.24 17.87 9.64
N GLU A 57 9.97 17.96 8.52
CA GLU A 57 11.37 18.42 8.51
C GLU A 57 11.52 19.86 8.04
N TYR A 58 10.51 20.42 7.39
CA TYR A 58 10.54 21.74 6.77
C TYR A 58 9.13 22.34 6.69
N TYR A 59 9.09 23.60 6.32
CA TYR A 59 7.85 24.28 5.93
C TYR A 59 7.99 24.88 4.53
N ILE A 60 6.86 25.05 3.86
CA ILE A 60 6.78 25.75 2.58
C ILE A 60 6.31 27.17 2.83
N ASP A 61 7.13 28.13 2.47
CA ASP A 61 6.79 29.55 2.48
C ASP A 61 6.26 29.95 1.09
N PHE A 62 4.96 30.17 1.00
CA PHE A 62 4.31 30.44 -0.28
C PHE A 62 4.66 31.85 -0.83
N GLY A 63 4.94 32.82 0.04
CA GLY A 63 5.37 34.16 -0.38
C GLY A 63 6.74 34.15 -1.04
N LYS A 64 7.63 33.28 -0.58
CA LYS A 64 8.99 33.14 -1.11
C LYS A 64 9.12 32.03 -2.15
N ASN A 65 8.12 31.17 -2.31
CA ASN A 65 8.18 29.92 -3.09
C ASN A 65 9.39 29.06 -2.69
N ARG A 66 9.55 28.80 -1.40
CA ARG A 66 10.69 28.07 -0.84
C ARG A 66 10.25 27.04 0.19
N GLN A 67 10.92 25.90 0.13
CA GLN A 67 11.02 24.95 1.22
C GLN A 67 12.12 25.43 2.16
N ILE A 68 11.85 25.52 3.45
CA ILE A 68 12.77 26.00 4.47
C ILE A 68 12.83 24.98 5.61
N SER A 69 14.02 24.59 6.03
CA SER A 69 14.21 23.63 7.11
C SER A 69 13.67 24.17 8.45
N ASN A 70 13.02 23.31 9.24
CA ASN A 70 12.51 23.66 10.57
C ASN A 70 13.60 23.91 11.61
N ILE A 71 14.84 23.49 11.32
CA ILE A 71 15.96 23.58 12.26
C ILE A 71 17.08 24.57 11.80
N ASP A 72 17.03 25.01 10.54
CA ASP A 72 18.07 25.87 9.95
C ASP A 72 17.49 26.67 8.80
N ASP A 73 17.16 27.93 9.06
CA ASP A 73 16.56 28.85 8.09
C ASP A 73 17.45 29.14 6.87
N TYR A 74 18.73 28.85 6.92
CA TYR A 74 19.64 28.99 5.77
C TYR A 74 19.50 27.83 4.78
N ARG A 75 19.00 26.68 5.23
CA ARG A 75 18.72 25.53 4.37
C ARG A 75 17.39 25.71 3.67
N GLN A 76 17.48 26.33 2.48
CA GLN A 76 16.31 26.65 1.66
C GLN A 76 16.45 26.04 0.28
N ARG A 77 15.33 25.69 -0.33
CA ARG A 77 15.25 25.18 -1.70
C ARG A 77 14.06 25.78 -2.43
N PRO A 78 14.18 26.13 -3.71
CA PRO A 78 13.04 26.55 -4.51
C PRO A 78 11.97 25.45 -4.58
N VAL A 79 10.72 25.87 -4.56
CA VAL A 79 9.56 24.99 -4.81
C VAL A 79 8.72 25.53 -5.95
N LYS A 80 8.03 24.66 -6.63
CA LYS A 80 7.07 25.04 -7.67
C LYS A 80 5.82 24.19 -7.57
N ARG A 81 4.70 24.79 -7.96
CA ARG A 81 3.41 24.13 -8.14
C ARG A 81 3.16 23.99 -9.63
N ILE A 82 2.89 22.79 -10.11
CA ILE A 82 2.64 22.50 -11.52
C ILE A 82 1.32 21.77 -11.70
N LEU A 83 0.74 21.88 -12.89
CA LEU A 83 -0.30 20.98 -13.35
C LEU A 83 0.37 19.67 -13.74
N ARG A 84 -0.10 18.59 -13.13
CA ARG A 84 0.42 17.25 -13.40
C ARG A 84 -0.15 16.73 -14.69
N ASN A 85 0.72 16.33 -15.60
CA ASN A 85 0.33 15.47 -16.70
C ASN A 85 0.43 14.02 -16.21
N ARG A 86 -0.67 13.30 -16.12
CA ARG A 86 -0.78 12.01 -15.44
C ARG A 86 -0.06 10.84 -16.10
N GLU A 87 0.46 11.07 -17.30
CA GLU A 87 1.24 10.08 -18.05
C GLU A 87 2.70 10.03 -17.59
N ASP A 88 3.15 10.98 -16.77
CA ASP A 88 4.50 10.99 -16.26
C ASP A 88 4.73 9.86 -15.26
N LYS A 89 5.73 9.04 -15.56
CA LYS A 89 6.26 7.99 -14.67
C LYS A 89 6.66 8.59 -13.34
N HIS A 90 5.91 8.42 -12.27
CA HIS A 90 6.43 8.91 -11.01
C HIS A 90 5.95 8.15 -9.77
N LEU A 91 6.88 7.92 -8.87
CA LEU A 91 6.74 7.79 -7.42
C LEU A 91 6.19 6.49 -6.88
N ARG A 92 5.63 5.60 -7.71
CA ARG A 92 5.01 4.38 -7.20
C ARG A 92 5.83 3.11 -7.44
N GLU A 93 7.05 3.27 -7.99
CA GLU A 93 7.99 2.15 -8.13
C GLU A 93 8.18 1.39 -6.82
N GLU A 94 8.31 2.09 -5.70
CA GLU A 94 8.47 1.48 -4.39
C GLU A 94 7.28 0.59 -3.98
N ARG A 95 6.10 0.82 -4.52
CA ARG A 95 4.91 0.04 -4.23
C ARG A 95 4.94 -1.34 -4.88
N PHE A 96 5.59 -1.42 -6.03
CA PHE A 96 5.71 -2.62 -6.83
C PHE A 96 7.04 -3.34 -6.63
N VAL A 97 8.02 -2.70 -6.00
CA VAL A 97 9.39 -3.20 -5.85
C VAL A 97 9.53 -4.23 -4.73
N ASP A 98 8.69 -4.15 -3.69
CA ASP A 98 8.91 -4.92 -2.48
C ASP A 98 8.11 -6.24 -2.51
N LEU A 99 8.71 -7.29 -3.03
CA LEU A 99 8.11 -8.62 -2.99
C LEU A 99 8.32 -9.29 -1.65
N PRO A 100 7.32 -10.09 -1.25
CA PRO A 100 7.48 -10.95 -0.12
C PRO A 100 8.62 -11.91 -0.41
N VAL A 101 9.71 -11.73 0.30
CA VAL A 101 10.72 -12.79 0.43
C VAL A 101 9.94 -14.04 0.85
N SER A 102 10.17 -15.11 0.12
CA SER A 102 9.63 -16.41 0.46
C SER A 102 9.83 -16.67 1.94
N SER A 103 8.80 -16.47 2.77
CA SER A 103 8.85 -17.12 4.05
C SER A 103 8.90 -18.61 3.76
N VAL A 104 9.78 -19.33 4.41
CA VAL A 104 9.90 -20.81 4.39
C VAL A 104 8.58 -21.49 4.84
N ARG A 105 7.53 -20.70 5.05
CA ARG A 105 6.23 -21.16 5.51
C ARG A 105 5.40 -21.60 4.34
N SER A 106 5.22 -22.91 4.26
CA SER A 106 4.21 -23.51 3.40
C SER A 106 2.83 -22.94 3.73
N CYS A 107 1.98 -22.81 2.72
CA CYS A 107 0.56 -22.56 2.90
C CYS A 107 -0.03 -23.54 3.92
N GLY A 108 -0.81 -23.04 4.85
CA GLY A 108 -1.59 -23.90 5.76
C GLY A 108 -1.03 -24.13 7.14
N GLY A 109 0.13 -23.62 7.51
CA GLY A 109 0.72 -23.78 8.84
C GLY A 109 -0.26 -23.47 10.00
N GLU A 110 0.21 -23.03 11.13
CA GLU A 110 -0.59 -22.66 12.33
C GLU A 110 -1.79 -21.76 12.01
N TYR A 111 -1.66 -20.89 11.02
CA TYR A 111 -2.67 -19.89 10.64
C TYR A 111 -3.63 -20.36 9.54
N GLY A 112 -3.45 -21.56 8.99
CA GLY A 112 -4.28 -22.07 7.90
C GLY A 112 -4.13 -21.21 6.62
N TRP A 113 -5.26 -20.79 6.04
CA TRP A 113 -5.32 -20.07 4.77
C TRP A 113 -5.70 -18.61 4.91
N VAL A 114 -5.65 -18.06 6.10
CA VAL A 114 -5.91 -16.66 6.41
C VAL A 114 -4.56 -15.99 6.70
N SER A 115 -4.47 -14.69 6.46
CA SER A 115 -3.26 -13.94 6.81
C SER A 115 -2.90 -14.12 8.28
N PRO A 116 -1.68 -14.56 8.59
CA PRO A 116 -1.22 -14.66 9.98
C PRO A 116 -1.35 -13.32 10.73
N PHE A 117 -1.02 -12.21 10.08
CA PHE A 117 -1.13 -10.89 10.69
C PHE A 117 -2.56 -10.56 11.09
N VAL A 118 -3.54 -10.79 10.21
CA VAL A 118 -4.96 -10.54 10.51
C VAL A 118 -5.46 -11.38 11.68
N ILE A 119 -5.01 -12.63 11.78
CA ILE A 119 -5.36 -13.51 12.90
C ILE A 119 -4.80 -12.95 14.20
N GLU A 120 -3.54 -12.56 14.23
CA GLU A 120 -2.91 -11.97 15.41
C GLU A 120 -3.54 -10.61 15.80
N VAL A 121 -3.90 -9.77 14.83
CA VAL A 121 -4.66 -8.53 15.08
C VAL A 121 -5.97 -8.82 15.79
N ARG A 122 -6.72 -9.81 15.33
CA ARG A 122 -8.01 -10.19 15.95
C ARG A 122 -7.81 -10.73 17.36
N ARG A 123 -6.74 -11.51 17.60
CA ARG A 123 -6.37 -11.99 18.94
C ARG A 123 -6.03 -10.83 19.89
N ASP A 124 -5.20 -9.89 19.46
CA ASP A 124 -4.82 -8.71 20.24
C ASP A 124 -6.03 -7.83 20.57
N LEU A 125 -6.93 -7.67 19.61
CA LEU A 125 -8.17 -6.92 19.78
C LEU A 125 -9.25 -7.68 20.54
N LYS A 126 -9.03 -8.96 20.88
CA LYS A 126 -9.97 -9.86 21.55
C LYS A 126 -11.29 -10.04 20.80
N LEU A 127 -11.21 -10.05 19.46
CA LEU A 127 -12.36 -10.25 18.59
C LEU A 127 -12.62 -11.73 18.33
N ASN A 128 -13.87 -12.13 18.43
CA ASN A 128 -14.31 -13.47 18.03
C ASN A 128 -14.28 -13.65 16.51
N ARG A 129 -14.49 -14.88 16.03
CA ARG A 129 -14.42 -15.22 14.62
C ARG A 129 -15.38 -14.39 13.75
N ASP A 130 -16.55 -14.05 14.27
CA ASP A 130 -17.60 -13.32 13.55
C ASP A 130 -17.64 -11.82 13.89
N ASP A 131 -16.71 -11.36 14.73
CA ASP A 131 -16.60 -9.94 15.10
C ASP A 131 -15.81 -9.19 14.02
N LEU A 132 -16.48 -8.91 12.91
CA LEU A 132 -15.95 -8.11 11.81
C LEU A 132 -16.71 -6.79 11.71
N PRO A 133 -16.05 -5.65 11.41
CA PRO A 133 -16.72 -4.36 11.28
C PRO A 133 -17.81 -4.34 10.19
N SER A 134 -17.66 -5.13 9.11
CA SER A 134 -18.69 -5.31 8.08
C SER A 134 -19.96 -6.00 8.58
N LYS A 135 -19.86 -6.80 9.67
CA LYS A 135 -20.98 -7.53 10.29
C LYS A 135 -21.50 -6.86 11.54
N LYS A 136 -20.65 -6.11 12.23
CA LYS A 136 -20.92 -5.44 13.51
C LYS A 136 -20.54 -3.96 13.42
N PRO A 137 -21.43 -3.11 12.89
CA PRO A 137 -21.15 -1.68 12.68
C PRO A 137 -20.71 -0.92 13.94
N GLU A 138 -21.11 -1.38 15.12
CA GLU A 138 -20.69 -0.81 16.40
C GLU A 138 -19.17 -0.91 16.66
N LEU A 139 -18.46 -1.79 15.95
CA LEU A 139 -17.01 -1.89 16.02
C LEU A 139 -16.30 -0.81 15.21
N ILE A 140 -16.97 -0.22 14.22
CA ILE A 140 -16.37 0.74 13.29
C ILE A 140 -15.76 1.95 14.01
N PRO A 141 -16.49 2.71 14.84
CA PRO A 141 -15.93 3.89 15.50
C PRO A 141 -14.74 3.54 16.40
N ILE A 142 -14.82 2.39 17.06
CA ILE A 142 -13.77 1.91 17.97
C ILE A 142 -12.49 1.58 17.19
N LEU A 143 -12.62 0.86 16.08
CA LEU A 143 -11.48 0.46 15.25
C LEU A 143 -10.87 1.64 14.51
N VAL A 144 -11.71 2.56 14.02
CA VAL A 144 -11.24 3.79 13.36
C VAL A 144 -10.40 4.63 14.35
N GLU A 145 -10.87 4.82 15.59
CA GLU A 145 -10.10 5.59 16.56
C GLU A 145 -8.80 4.87 16.98
N LYS A 146 -8.82 3.54 17.12
CA LYS A 146 -7.61 2.76 17.38
C LYS A 146 -6.63 2.85 16.20
N ALA A 147 -7.11 2.77 14.96
CA ALA A 147 -6.29 2.93 13.78
C ALA A 147 -5.66 4.32 13.70
N ALA A 148 -6.44 5.38 13.93
CA ALA A 148 -5.96 6.75 13.94
C ALA A 148 -4.86 6.97 15.00
N LYS A 149 -5.08 6.50 16.23
CA LYS A 149 -4.06 6.57 17.30
C LYS A 149 -2.81 5.76 16.96
N GLY A 150 -2.99 4.59 16.35
CA GLY A 150 -1.89 3.74 15.93
C GLY A 150 -1.03 4.39 14.84
N ILE A 151 -1.65 4.98 13.83
CA ILE A 151 -0.96 5.73 12.77
C ILE A 151 -0.15 6.89 13.36
N ILE A 152 -0.73 7.69 14.28
CA ILE A 152 -0.01 8.77 14.95
C ILE A 152 1.21 8.24 15.72
N LYS A 153 1.05 7.11 16.42
CA LYS A 153 2.16 6.51 17.16
C LYS A 153 3.30 6.05 16.25
N GLU A 154 2.97 5.40 15.11
CA GLU A 154 3.98 5.02 14.12
C GLU A 154 4.67 6.25 13.51
N GLY A 155 3.88 7.27 13.14
CA GLY A 155 4.43 8.52 12.59
C GLY A 155 5.43 9.19 13.54
N LYS A 156 5.16 9.20 14.85
CA LYS A 156 6.11 9.73 15.86
C LYS A 156 7.43 8.96 15.87
N HIS A 157 7.38 7.64 15.81
CA HIS A 157 8.58 6.82 15.75
C HIS A 157 9.42 7.09 14.50
N LEU A 158 8.76 7.44 13.40
CA LEU A 158 9.37 7.68 12.10
C LEU A 158 9.70 9.15 11.83
N ARG A 159 9.42 10.06 12.78
CA ARG A 159 9.51 11.52 12.59
C ARG A 159 8.64 12.01 11.41
N LYS A 160 7.45 11.41 11.27
CA LYS A 160 6.43 11.71 10.26
C LYS A 160 5.10 12.10 10.91
N GLU A 161 5.17 12.98 11.92
CA GLU A 161 4.04 13.33 12.77
C GLU A 161 2.95 14.05 11.99
N LYS A 162 3.32 15.00 11.11
CA LYS A 162 2.35 15.76 10.31
C LYS A 162 1.64 14.91 9.29
N GLU A 163 2.37 14.02 8.61
CA GLU A 163 1.77 13.03 7.72
C GLU A 163 0.79 12.13 8.50
N ALA A 164 1.20 11.63 9.66
CA ALA A 164 0.38 10.75 10.49
C ALA A 164 -0.86 11.44 11.05
N GLU A 165 -0.74 12.69 11.54
CA GLU A 165 -1.86 13.49 12.01
C GLU A 165 -2.89 13.71 10.91
N LYS A 166 -2.42 14.02 9.68
CA LYS A 166 -3.31 14.20 8.53
C LYS A 166 -4.07 12.92 8.20
N MET A 167 -3.38 11.77 8.10
CA MET A 167 -4.03 10.47 7.85
C MET A 167 -5.04 10.10 8.94
N ALA A 168 -4.67 10.30 10.21
CA ALA A 168 -5.54 10.01 11.35
C ALA A 168 -6.80 10.87 11.34
N ASN A 169 -6.68 12.17 11.02
CA ASN A 169 -7.83 13.06 10.92
C ASN A 169 -8.77 12.66 9.77
N MET A 170 -8.20 12.27 8.62
CA MET A 170 -8.99 11.76 7.49
C MET A 170 -9.78 10.49 7.84
N LEU A 171 -9.24 9.62 8.70
CA LEU A 171 -9.97 8.47 9.22
C LEU A 171 -11.07 8.90 10.21
N ARG A 172 -10.78 9.82 11.11
CA ARG A 172 -11.77 10.29 12.11
C ARG A 172 -12.98 10.98 11.49
N GLU A 173 -12.80 11.65 10.33
CA GLU A 173 -13.90 12.26 9.59
C GLU A 173 -15.00 11.28 9.18
N ILE A 174 -14.64 10.00 9.05
CA ILE A 174 -15.57 8.96 8.59
C ILE A 174 -15.89 7.91 9.66
N LYS A 175 -15.54 8.13 10.92
CA LYS A 175 -15.69 7.15 12.01
C LYS A 175 -17.14 6.70 12.26
N ASP A 176 -18.12 7.59 12.00
CA ASP A 176 -19.55 7.33 12.20
C ASP A 176 -20.27 7.03 10.89
N LYS A 177 -19.51 6.64 9.85
CA LYS A 177 -20.00 6.30 8.53
C LYS A 177 -20.16 4.79 8.34
N THR A 178 -20.69 4.40 7.18
CA THR A 178 -20.84 2.97 6.83
C THR A 178 -19.49 2.29 6.64
N MET A 179 -19.47 0.95 6.71
CA MET A 179 -18.24 0.18 6.49
C MET A 179 -17.68 0.40 5.08
N GLU A 180 -18.55 0.61 4.09
CA GLU A 180 -18.16 0.91 2.71
C GLU A 180 -17.36 2.22 2.63
N GLU A 181 -17.86 3.29 3.27
CA GLU A 181 -17.17 4.59 3.29
C GLU A 181 -15.84 4.51 4.06
N VAL A 182 -15.81 3.76 5.16
CA VAL A 182 -14.59 3.53 5.95
C VAL A 182 -13.57 2.73 5.15
N TRP A 183 -13.99 1.66 4.50
CA TRP A 183 -13.12 0.85 3.67
C TRP A 183 -12.54 1.67 2.49
N GLN A 184 -13.39 2.45 1.80
CA GLN A 184 -12.94 3.34 0.73
C GLN A 184 -11.88 4.33 1.21
N ARG A 185 -12.03 4.89 2.41
CA ARG A 185 -11.01 5.76 3.00
C ARG A 185 -9.73 5.00 3.35
N CYS A 186 -9.83 3.77 3.85
CA CYS A 186 -8.66 2.93 4.11
C CYS A 186 -7.92 2.59 2.82
N VAL A 187 -8.63 2.24 1.75
CA VAL A 187 -8.07 2.03 0.41
C VAL A 187 -7.36 3.28 -0.09
N TYR A 188 -8.02 4.43 -0.01
CA TYR A 188 -7.42 5.71 -0.39
C TYR A 188 -6.09 5.95 0.34
N LEU A 189 -6.08 5.88 1.67
CA LEU A 189 -4.87 6.10 2.48
C LEU A 189 -3.78 5.06 2.20
N TYR A 190 -4.16 3.81 2.00
CA TYR A 190 -3.24 2.75 1.61
C TYR A 190 -2.67 2.99 0.21
N SER A 191 -3.44 3.57 -0.71
CA SER A 191 -3.01 3.85 -2.07
C SER A 191 -2.00 5.00 -2.18
N LEU A 192 -1.88 5.86 -1.18
CA LEU A 192 -0.92 6.97 -1.16
C LEU A 192 0.52 6.49 -0.91
N SER A 193 1.50 7.16 -1.52
CA SER A 193 2.91 6.96 -1.20
C SER A 193 3.22 7.53 0.17
N SER A 194 3.25 6.68 1.19
CA SER A 194 3.45 7.06 2.59
C SER A 194 4.14 5.94 3.38
N PHE A 195 4.47 6.20 4.65
CA PHE A 195 5.00 5.17 5.53
C PHE A 195 3.97 4.08 5.86
N LEU A 196 2.67 4.39 5.77
CA LEU A 196 1.58 3.52 6.23
C LEU A 196 1.60 2.15 5.55
N TYR A 197 1.55 2.11 4.20
CA TYR A 197 1.54 0.84 3.47
C TYR A 197 2.87 0.10 3.61
N ARG A 198 4.02 0.82 3.66
CA ARG A 198 5.35 0.21 3.79
C ARG A 198 5.50 -0.53 5.11
N ASN A 199 5.21 0.15 6.21
CA ASN A 199 5.35 -0.42 7.55
C ASN A 199 4.34 -1.55 7.79
N LEU A 200 3.09 -1.36 7.32
CA LEU A 200 2.09 -2.41 7.43
C LEU A 200 2.54 -3.67 6.70
N ASN A 201 2.89 -3.56 5.42
CA ASN A 201 3.29 -4.72 4.62
C ASN A 201 4.59 -5.36 5.13
N ALA A 202 5.57 -4.56 5.60
CA ALA A 202 6.78 -5.08 6.21
C ALA A 202 6.46 -5.92 7.46
N ALA A 203 5.62 -5.40 8.37
CA ALA A 203 5.21 -6.13 9.56
C ALA A 203 4.43 -7.41 9.22
N MET A 204 3.54 -7.36 8.22
CA MET A 204 2.77 -8.53 7.80
C MET A 204 3.66 -9.68 7.29
N ARG A 205 4.77 -9.36 6.62
CA ARG A 205 5.75 -10.35 6.15
C ARG A 205 6.55 -10.98 7.28
N LEU A 206 6.77 -10.27 8.36
CA LEU A 206 7.57 -10.72 9.50
C LEU A 206 6.77 -11.57 10.50
N VAL A 207 5.45 -11.66 10.38
CA VAL A 207 4.64 -12.40 11.36
C VAL A 207 5.10 -13.85 11.51
N GLY A 208 5.40 -14.21 12.77
CA GLY A 208 5.90 -15.51 13.19
C GLY A 208 7.39 -15.71 12.95
N ASP A 209 8.13 -14.72 12.48
CA ASP A 209 9.57 -14.69 12.60
C ASP A 209 9.95 -14.39 14.05
N LYS A 210 10.66 -15.33 14.68
CA LYS A 210 11.07 -15.21 16.09
C LYS A 210 12.12 -14.13 16.31
N GLU A 211 13.03 -13.94 15.35
CA GLU A 211 14.07 -12.93 15.43
C GLU A 211 13.50 -11.51 15.38
N HIS A 212 12.39 -11.33 14.67
CA HIS A 212 11.71 -10.03 14.51
C HIS A 212 10.40 -9.93 15.29
N GLU A 213 10.20 -10.79 16.28
CA GLU A 213 8.93 -10.88 17.02
C GLU A 213 8.51 -9.56 17.66
N GLN A 214 9.44 -8.85 18.26
CA GLN A 214 9.17 -7.56 18.91
C GLN A 214 8.74 -6.50 17.88
N ALA A 215 9.37 -6.49 16.70
CA ALA A 215 9.09 -5.52 15.65
C ALA A 215 7.67 -5.69 15.10
N TRP A 216 7.30 -6.89 14.65
CA TRP A 216 5.97 -7.08 14.09
C TRP A 216 4.85 -7.01 15.15
N LYS A 217 5.10 -7.42 16.40
CA LYS A 217 4.12 -7.27 17.51
C LYS A 217 3.88 -5.81 17.88
N SER A 218 4.89 -4.95 17.83
CA SER A 218 4.68 -3.51 18.06
C SER A 218 3.80 -2.89 16.97
N THR A 219 4.10 -3.18 15.70
CA THR A 219 3.33 -2.69 14.55
C THR A 219 1.92 -3.29 14.50
N LEU A 220 1.74 -4.53 14.95
CA LEU A 220 0.42 -5.15 15.07
C LEU A 220 -0.50 -4.36 16.00
N ARG A 221 0.01 -3.86 17.13
CA ARG A 221 -0.78 -3.04 18.08
C ARG A 221 -1.10 -1.64 17.57
N THR A 222 -0.29 -1.12 16.66
CA THR A 222 -0.47 0.23 16.10
C THR A 222 -1.23 0.20 14.78
N LEU A 223 -0.76 -0.53 13.78
CA LEU A 223 -1.36 -0.59 12.44
C LEU A 223 -2.35 -1.75 12.25
N GLY A 224 -2.44 -2.68 13.21
CA GLY A 224 -3.39 -3.79 13.15
C GLY A 224 -4.84 -3.37 12.97
N PRO A 225 -5.37 -2.41 13.75
CA PRO A 225 -6.73 -1.92 13.55
C PRO A 225 -6.98 -1.37 12.14
N PHE A 226 -6.02 -0.63 11.56
CA PHE A 226 -6.10 -0.17 10.18
C PHE A 226 -6.08 -1.35 9.19
N CYS A 227 -5.20 -2.33 9.42
CA CYS A 227 -5.13 -3.55 8.62
C CYS A 227 -6.47 -4.29 8.60
N LEU A 228 -7.13 -4.42 9.75
CA LEU A 228 -8.41 -5.10 9.85
C LEU A 228 -9.51 -4.36 9.08
N LEU A 229 -9.58 -3.03 9.18
CA LEU A 229 -10.52 -2.19 8.42
C LEU A 229 -10.30 -2.31 6.90
N LEU A 230 -9.05 -2.38 6.46
CA LEU A 230 -8.72 -2.55 5.04
C LEU A 230 -8.98 -3.98 4.55
N TRP A 231 -8.74 -4.99 5.39
CA TRP A 231 -8.89 -6.40 5.04
C TRP A 231 -10.36 -6.82 4.97
N ASP A 232 -11.22 -6.25 5.83
CA ASP A 232 -12.65 -6.57 5.88
C ASP A 232 -13.41 -5.78 4.80
N ASP A 233 -13.17 -6.16 3.55
CA ASP A 233 -13.73 -5.52 2.35
C ASP A 233 -15.24 -5.83 2.21
N PRO A 234 -16.12 -4.83 2.38
CA PRO A 234 -17.57 -5.02 2.31
C PRO A 234 -18.08 -5.30 0.88
N PHE A 235 -17.28 -5.00 -0.14
CA PHE A 235 -17.62 -5.24 -1.54
C PHE A 235 -17.20 -6.63 -2.02
N ASN A 236 -16.34 -7.31 -1.26
CA ASN A 236 -15.78 -8.60 -1.65
C ASN A 236 -16.70 -9.78 -1.28
N GLN A 237 -17.96 -9.69 -1.70
CA GLN A 237 -18.96 -10.74 -1.47
C GLN A 237 -18.72 -11.96 -2.38
N ASN A 238 -18.03 -11.78 -3.50
CA ASN A 238 -17.75 -12.83 -4.46
C ASN A 238 -16.22 -12.92 -4.73
N VAL A 239 -15.77 -14.15 -4.89
CA VAL A 239 -14.38 -14.43 -5.26
C VAL A 239 -14.17 -14.06 -6.73
N THR A 240 -13.10 -13.33 -7.04
CA THR A 240 -12.72 -13.06 -8.44
C THR A 240 -12.32 -14.36 -9.13
N LEU A 241 -12.88 -14.60 -10.32
CA LEU A 241 -12.66 -15.81 -11.12
C LEU A 241 -11.99 -15.45 -12.46
N LYS A 242 -11.07 -16.33 -12.90
CA LYS A 242 -10.53 -16.35 -14.29
C LYS A 242 -10.04 -14.97 -14.78
N LYS A 243 -9.18 -14.32 -14.01
CA LYS A 243 -8.60 -13.01 -14.31
C LYS A 243 -7.09 -13.09 -14.36
N THR A 244 -6.45 -12.29 -15.19
CA THR A 244 -4.99 -12.14 -15.21
C THR A 244 -4.62 -10.76 -14.68
N LEU A 245 -3.67 -10.71 -13.75
CA LEU A 245 -3.09 -9.50 -13.20
C LEU A 245 -1.58 -9.49 -13.40
N TYR A 246 -1.01 -8.31 -13.39
CA TYR A 246 0.40 -8.08 -13.65
C TYR A 246 1.04 -7.28 -12.52
N ARG A 247 2.29 -7.60 -12.22
CA ARG A 247 3.07 -6.87 -11.22
C ARG A 247 4.53 -6.80 -11.65
N GLY A 248 5.07 -5.60 -11.76
CA GLY A 248 6.50 -5.39 -11.90
C GLY A 248 7.20 -5.42 -10.54
N ALA A 249 8.45 -5.87 -10.50
CA ALA A 249 9.25 -5.89 -9.29
C ALA A 249 10.74 -5.88 -9.58
N ASN A 250 11.55 -5.45 -8.60
CA ASN A 250 12.99 -5.65 -8.61
C ASN A 250 13.34 -6.87 -7.77
N LEU A 251 13.76 -7.95 -8.42
CA LEU A 251 14.26 -9.13 -7.74
C LEU A 251 15.78 -9.25 -7.86
N LYS A 252 16.42 -9.64 -6.77
CA LYS A 252 17.79 -10.12 -6.82
C LYS A 252 17.81 -11.49 -7.47
N HIS A 253 18.95 -11.83 -8.08
CA HIS A 253 19.13 -13.13 -8.73
C HIS A 253 18.82 -14.31 -7.80
N GLU A 254 19.22 -14.24 -6.55
CA GLU A 254 18.94 -15.25 -5.52
C GLU A 254 17.43 -15.52 -5.32
N HIS A 255 16.58 -14.47 -5.46
CA HIS A 255 15.14 -14.64 -5.38
C HIS A 255 14.56 -15.27 -6.65
N ILE A 256 15.13 -14.97 -7.82
CA ILE A 256 14.70 -15.57 -9.09
C ILE A 256 14.94 -17.07 -9.04
N VAL A 257 16.12 -17.52 -8.59
CA VAL A 257 16.46 -18.94 -8.41
C VAL A 257 15.43 -19.65 -7.53
N VAL A 258 14.96 -19.02 -6.45
CA VAL A 258 13.91 -19.62 -5.60
C VAL A 258 12.60 -19.83 -6.38
N TYR A 259 12.23 -18.91 -7.27
CA TYR A 259 11.05 -19.11 -8.14
C TYR A 259 11.26 -20.19 -9.19
N GLU A 260 12.48 -20.32 -9.74
CA GLU A 260 12.84 -21.41 -10.64
C GLU A 260 12.74 -22.78 -9.94
N GLU A 261 13.27 -22.90 -8.73
CA GLU A 261 13.14 -24.11 -7.93
C GLU A 261 11.67 -24.45 -7.64
N MET A 262 10.86 -23.47 -7.27
CA MET A 262 9.42 -23.68 -7.06
C MET A 262 8.71 -24.14 -8.34
N ALA A 263 9.13 -23.70 -9.51
CA ALA A 263 8.54 -24.11 -10.79
C ALA A 263 8.75 -25.59 -11.08
N THR A 264 9.81 -26.22 -10.52
CA THR A 264 10.06 -27.66 -10.66
C THR A 264 9.10 -28.51 -9.81
N ASN A 265 8.45 -27.91 -8.79
CA ASN A 265 7.52 -28.62 -7.91
C ASN A 265 6.09 -28.09 -8.06
N PRO A 266 5.26 -28.68 -8.96
CA PRO A 266 3.92 -28.19 -9.25
C PRO A 266 2.94 -28.31 -8.06
N ASN A 267 3.29 -29.04 -7.01
CA ASN A 267 2.48 -29.21 -5.80
C ASN A 267 2.86 -28.22 -4.69
N GLU A 268 3.93 -27.45 -4.88
CA GLU A 268 4.32 -26.44 -3.91
C GLU A 268 3.44 -25.19 -4.03
N TYR A 269 2.83 -24.81 -2.91
CA TYR A 269 2.07 -23.58 -2.79
C TYR A 269 2.66 -22.71 -1.69
N ARG A 270 2.77 -21.42 -1.99
CA ARG A 270 3.08 -20.37 -1.00
C ARG A 270 1.94 -19.37 -0.94
N SER A 271 1.96 -18.46 0.02
CA SER A 271 0.93 -17.43 0.15
C SER A 271 1.54 -16.04 0.22
N PHE A 272 0.81 -15.06 -0.31
CA PHE A 272 1.11 -13.67 -0.06
C PHE A 272 0.83 -13.35 1.40
N GLN A 273 1.85 -12.95 2.13
CA GLN A 273 1.72 -12.64 3.56
C GLN A 273 1.15 -11.24 3.80
N ALA A 274 1.33 -10.34 2.87
CA ALA A 274 0.90 -8.96 2.89
C ALA A 274 -0.05 -8.65 1.73
N PHE A 275 -0.68 -7.49 1.78
CA PHE A 275 -1.41 -6.97 0.64
C PHE A 275 -0.49 -6.84 -0.57
N THR A 276 -0.96 -7.28 -1.73
CA THR A 276 -0.14 -7.30 -2.95
C THR A 276 -0.83 -6.50 -4.05
N SER A 277 -0.28 -5.32 -4.33
CA SER A 277 -0.74 -4.44 -5.40
C SER A 277 -0.34 -4.98 -6.77
N CYS A 278 -1.28 -4.98 -7.70
CA CYS A 278 -1.13 -5.46 -9.07
C CYS A 278 -1.84 -4.51 -10.02
N SER A 279 -1.60 -4.63 -11.31
CA SER A 279 -2.30 -3.88 -12.34
C SER A 279 -3.04 -4.83 -13.29
N ARG A 280 -4.19 -4.38 -13.83
CA ARG A 280 -4.81 -5.02 -14.99
C ARG A 280 -4.05 -4.71 -16.28
N ASN A 281 -3.30 -3.62 -16.28
CA ASN A 281 -2.55 -3.16 -17.43
C ASN A 281 -1.13 -3.73 -17.41
N ARG A 282 -0.84 -4.63 -18.35
CA ARG A 282 0.46 -5.26 -18.48
C ARG A 282 1.58 -4.24 -18.74
N GLN A 283 1.34 -3.27 -19.62
CA GLN A 283 2.33 -2.26 -20.00
C GLN A 283 2.74 -1.42 -18.80
N LYS A 284 1.77 -1.05 -17.93
CA LYS A 284 2.06 -0.34 -16.70
C LYS A 284 2.89 -1.16 -15.72
N ALA A 285 2.59 -2.44 -15.58
CA ALA A 285 3.40 -3.33 -14.73
C ALA A 285 4.82 -3.53 -15.28
N GLU A 286 4.98 -3.58 -16.60
CA GLU A 286 6.28 -3.68 -17.26
C GLU A 286 7.18 -2.45 -17.08
N GLU A 287 6.63 -1.31 -16.73
CA GLU A 287 7.43 -0.11 -16.42
C GLU A 287 8.27 -0.28 -15.14
N PHE A 288 7.91 -1.22 -14.26
CA PHE A 288 8.52 -1.38 -12.95
C PHE A 288 9.50 -2.57 -12.89
N GLY A 289 10.71 -2.30 -12.37
CA GLY A 289 11.70 -3.31 -12.02
C GLY A 289 12.24 -4.17 -13.16
N ASN A 290 12.96 -5.22 -12.79
CA ASN A 290 13.62 -6.17 -13.68
C ASN A 290 12.83 -7.48 -13.84
N THR A 291 11.70 -7.62 -13.20
CA THR A 291 10.89 -8.84 -13.18
C THR A 291 9.42 -8.51 -13.38
N LEU A 292 8.75 -9.25 -14.26
CA LEU A 292 7.30 -9.18 -14.45
C LEU A 292 6.64 -10.45 -13.92
N PHE A 293 5.70 -10.29 -12.99
CA PHE A 293 4.79 -11.37 -12.58
C PHE A 293 3.54 -11.33 -13.44
N ILE A 294 3.21 -12.47 -14.04
CA ILE A 294 1.95 -12.72 -14.73
C ILE A 294 1.15 -13.67 -13.84
N MET A 295 0.08 -13.17 -13.24
CA MET A 295 -0.68 -13.85 -12.19
C MET A 295 -2.05 -14.24 -12.73
N GLN A 296 -2.23 -15.53 -13.01
CA GLN A 296 -3.52 -16.10 -13.39
C GLN A 296 -4.33 -16.42 -12.14
N ILE A 297 -5.41 -15.69 -11.92
CA ILE A 297 -6.33 -15.94 -10.82
C ILE A 297 -7.31 -17.03 -11.24
N LEU A 298 -7.30 -18.16 -10.54
CA LEU A 298 -8.36 -19.16 -10.67
C LEU A 298 -9.57 -18.75 -9.84
N PHE A 299 -9.35 -18.42 -8.59
CA PHE A 299 -10.33 -17.81 -7.67
C PHE A 299 -9.56 -17.20 -6.49
N ALA A 300 -9.79 -15.93 -6.19
CA ALA A 300 -9.14 -15.23 -5.08
C ALA A 300 -9.93 -13.98 -4.67
N PHE A 301 -9.70 -13.50 -3.44
CA PHE A 301 -10.17 -12.20 -2.99
C PHE A 301 -9.24 -11.12 -3.52
N VAL A 302 -9.80 -10.26 -4.37
CA VAL A 302 -9.10 -9.17 -5.02
C VAL A 302 -10.01 -7.95 -5.05
N ALA A 303 -9.51 -6.81 -4.60
CA ALA A 303 -10.24 -5.56 -4.57
C ALA A 303 -9.79 -4.64 -5.72
N ASP A 304 -10.73 -4.09 -6.49
CA ASP A 304 -10.47 -3.04 -7.48
C ASP A 304 -10.30 -1.70 -6.77
N LEU A 305 -9.09 -1.15 -6.79
CA LEU A 305 -8.78 0.13 -6.17
C LEU A 305 -8.99 1.32 -7.10
N THR A 306 -9.19 1.08 -8.39
CA THR A 306 -9.29 2.13 -9.43
C THR A 306 -10.29 3.25 -9.10
N PRO A 307 -11.51 2.96 -8.58
CA PRO A 307 -12.48 3.99 -8.27
C PRO A 307 -12.08 4.91 -7.11
N PHE A 308 -11.22 4.42 -6.22
CA PHE A 308 -10.86 5.06 -4.95
C PHE A 308 -9.44 5.60 -4.94
N SER A 309 -8.60 5.18 -5.89
CA SER A 309 -7.20 5.58 -6.02
C SER A 309 -7.05 7.00 -6.58
N GLU A 310 -6.02 7.70 -6.13
CA GLU A 310 -5.55 8.93 -6.79
C GLU A 310 -4.93 8.65 -8.17
N PHE A 311 -4.64 7.40 -8.47
CA PHE A 311 -3.95 6.95 -9.70
C PHE A 311 -4.78 5.93 -10.49
N PRO A 312 -5.97 6.31 -10.99
CA PRO A 312 -6.87 5.37 -11.67
C PRO A 312 -6.30 4.78 -12.96
N THR A 313 -5.33 5.46 -13.59
CA THR A 313 -4.65 4.99 -14.81
C THR A 313 -3.72 3.78 -14.57
N GLU A 314 -3.39 3.49 -13.31
CA GLU A 314 -2.63 2.29 -12.96
C GLU A 314 -3.51 1.04 -12.96
N GLU A 315 -4.84 1.20 -13.03
CA GLU A 315 -5.81 0.09 -12.97
C GLU A 315 -5.47 -0.89 -11.85
N GLU A 316 -5.22 -0.31 -10.65
CA GLU A 316 -4.69 -1.05 -9.53
C GLU A 316 -5.72 -2.00 -8.94
N GLU A 317 -5.28 -3.21 -8.69
CA GLU A 317 -6.00 -4.23 -7.93
C GLU A 317 -5.15 -4.73 -6.75
N LEU A 318 -5.82 -4.99 -5.64
CA LEU A 318 -5.20 -5.41 -4.40
C LEU A 318 -5.56 -6.86 -4.10
N ILE A 319 -4.57 -7.75 -4.19
CA ILE A 319 -4.72 -9.14 -3.76
C ILE A 319 -4.69 -9.18 -2.25
N ALA A 320 -5.70 -9.80 -1.64
CA ALA A 320 -5.80 -9.95 -0.20
C ALA A 320 -4.67 -10.85 0.36
N PRO A 321 -4.13 -10.53 1.55
CA PRO A 321 -3.16 -11.39 2.21
C PRO A 321 -3.78 -12.75 2.56
N GLY A 322 -2.98 -13.80 2.40
CA GLY A 322 -3.41 -15.20 2.56
C GLY A 322 -3.81 -15.89 1.25
N VAL A 323 -3.90 -15.18 0.13
CA VAL A 323 -4.06 -15.80 -1.20
C VAL A 323 -2.83 -16.63 -1.51
N CYS A 324 -3.06 -17.87 -1.94
CA CYS A 324 -2.01 -18.82 -2.28
C CYS A 324 -1.64 -18.73 -3.75
N PHE A 325 -0.39 -19.01 -4.04
CA PHE A 325 0.10 -19.12 -5.40
C PHE A 325 1.00 -20.34 -5.58
N ARG A 326 1.08 -20.84 -6.79
CA ARG A 326 2.13 -21.73 -7.26
C ARG A 326 2.83 -21.13 -8.47
N VAL A 327 4.11 -21.44 -8.63
CA VAL A 327 4.87 -21.05 -9.81
C VAL A 327 4.60 -22.06 -10.92
N LYS A 328 4.25 -21.56 -12.10
CA LYS A 328 4.01 -22.39 -13.27
C LYS A 328 5.28 -22.55 -14.10
N LYS A 329 6.00 -21.45 -14.28
CA LYS A 329 7.27 -21.38 -14.97
C LYS A 329 7.95 -20.03 -14.72
N VAL A 330 9.24 -19.99 -14.99
CA VAL A 330 10.05 -18.78 -15.07
C VAL A 330 10.67 -18.70 -16.44
N ASP A 331 10.54 -17.57 -17.12
CA ASP A 331 11.11 -17.28 -18.43
C ASP A 331 11.95 -16.00 -18.35
N SER A 332 12.74 -15.75 -19.40
CA SER A 332 13.40 -14.47 -19.62
C SER A 332 12.94 -13.92 -20.98
N ASP A 333 12.57 -12.65 -21.02
CA ASP A 333 12.18 -11.97 -22.25
C ASP A 333 13.26 -10.94 -22.60
N CYS A 334 14.05 -11.26 -23.64
CA CYS A 334 15.13 -10.42 -24.11
C CYS A 334 14.64 -9.12 -24.77
N ASN A 335 13.37 -9.03 -25.20
CA ASN A 335 12.85 -7.83 -25.85
C ASN A 335 12.61 -6.70 -24.83
N ILE A 336 12.24 -7.08 -23.61
CA ILE A 336 11.99 -6.13 -22.53
C ILE A 336 13.04 -6.18 -21.42
N ASP A 337 14.08 -7.02 -21.60
CA ASP A 337 15.17 -7.26 -20.64
C ASP A 337 14.64 -7.55 -19.22
N LYS A 338 13.72 -8.52 -19.13
CA LYS A 338 13.07 -8.90 -17.87
C LYS A 338 12.96 -10.39 -17.67
N HIS A 339 12.99 -10.79 -16.40
CA HIS A 339 12.50 -12.10 -15.99
C HIS A 339 10.97 -12.10 -15.93
N ILE A 340 10.35 -13.17 -16.43
CA ILE A 340 8.89 -13.34 -16.39
C ILE A 340 8.54 -14.53 -15.52
N ILE A 341 7.79 -14.29 -14.44
CA ILE A 341 7.37 -15.32 -13.50
C ILE A 341 5.85 -15.52 -13.63
N TYR A 342 5.44 -16.72 -14.03
CA TYR A 342 4.04 -17.08 -14.17
C TYR A 342 3.52 -17.74 -12.92
N LEU A 343 2.52 -17.11 -12.30
CA LEU A 343 1.88 -17.61 -11.09
C LEU A 343 0.43 -18.02 -11.37
N GLU A 344 0.00 -19.07 -10.71
CA GLU A 344 -1.41 -19.45 -10.60
C GLU A 344 -1.87 -19.19 -9.18
N LEU A 345 -2.90 -18.37 -9.01
CA LEU A 345 -3.41 -17.93 -7.73
C LEU A 345 -4.72 -18.61 -7.37
N ARG A 346 -4.83 -19.04 -6.11
CA ARG A 346 -6.08 -19.55 -5.56
C ARG A 346 -6.24 -19.22 -4.08
N GLN A 347 -7.45 -18.90 -3.69
CA GLN A 347 -7.82 -18.88 -2.28
C GLN A 347 -8.03 -20.32 -1.79
N ARG A 348 -7.49 -20.65 -0.62
CA ARG A 348 -7.81 -21.91 0.06
C ARG A 348 -8.65 -21.61 1.29
N PHE A 349 -9.69 -22.40 1.48
CA PHE A 349 -10.56 -22.32 2.64
C PHE A 349 -10.24 -23.49 3.59
N SER A 350 -10.18 -23.23 4.90
CA SER A 350 -10.09 -24.33 5.88
C SER A 350 -11.31 -25.22 5.70
N GLY A 351 -11.12 -26.54 5.68
CA GLY A 351 -12.15 -27.54 5.33
C GLY A 351 -13.46 -27.55 6.14
N LYS A 352 -13.69 -26.55 7.00
CA LYS A 352 -14.96 -26.31 7.69
C LYS A 352 -15.98 -25.49 6.89
N LEU A 353 -15.59 -24.94 5.72
CA LEU A 353 -16.49 -24.25 4.78
C LEU A 353 -16.99 -25.19 3.68
N LYS A 354 -17.32 -26.42 4.01
CA LYS A 354 -17.92 -27.41 3.08
C LYS A 354 -19.34 -27.08 2.63
N GLY A 355 -19.81 -25.85 2.75
CA GLY A 355 -21.19 -25.46 2.41
C GLY A 355 -21.33 -24.51 1.22
N ILE A 356 -20.26 -24.01 0.61
CA ILE A 356 -20.38 -23.22 -0.62
C ILE A 356 -20.05 -24.16 -1.79
N PHE A 357 -21.08 -24.72 -2.37
CA PHE A 357 -20.97 -25.49 -3.61
C PHE A 357 -20.57 -24.56 -4.75
N PHE A 358 -19.36 -24.68 -5.23
CA PHE A 358 -19.02 -24.26 -6.57
C PHE A 358 -19.44 -25.37 -7.52
N THR A 359 -20.59 -25.21 -8.17
CA THR A 359 -20.85 -25.92 -9.41
C THR A 359 -19.95 -25.31 -10.47
N LEU A 360 -19.00 -26.11 -10.95
CA LEU A 360 -18.15 -25.79 -12.09
C LEU A 360 -18.95 -25.74 -13.38
#